data_c76011b5be87b747b5e5b9acd2fccbcb
#
_entry.id   c76011b5be87b747b5e5b9acd2fccbcb
#
_cell.length_a   1.000
_cell.length_b   1.000
_cell.length_c   1.000
_cell.angle_alpha   90.00
_cell.angle_beta   90.00
_cell.angle_gamma   90.00
#
_symmetry.space_group_name_H-M   'P 1'
#
loop_
_entity.id
_entity.type
_entity.pdbx_description
1 polymer ?
#
loop_
_entity_poly.entity_id
_entity_poly.type
_entity_poly.pdbx_seq_one_letter_code
_entity_poly.pdbx_strand_id
1 'polypeptide(L)'
;MNWLDQVKWDAQGLVPVIAQEHATGDVLMFAWMNREALEKTAELGRAVYFSRSRNRLWFKGEESGHVQQVHEMRLDCDNDVVLLKITQLGHEPGIACHTGRHSCFYSVLKDGAWTPVEPVLKDPQTIYR
;
A
#
# COMPACT_ATOMS: atom_id res chain seq x y z
N MET A 1 18.43 -2.08 -20.73
CA MET A 1 18.36 -2.45 -19.30
C MET A 1 16.92 -2.36 -18.84
N ASN A 2 16.44 -3.38 -18.15
CA ASN A 2 15.08 -3.41 -17.65
C ASN A 2 14.94 -2.39 -16.50
N TRP A 3 13.81 -1.68 -16.46
CA TRP A 3 13.56 -0.66 -15.43
C TRP A 3 13.55 -1.26 -13.99
N LEU A 4 13.24 -2.54 -13.86
CA LEU A 4 13.30 -3.25 -12.58
C LEU A 4 14.72 -3.40 -12.06
N ASP A 5 15.71 -3.42 -12.94
CA ASP A 5 17.12 -3.55 -12.56
C ASP A 5 17.68 -2.27 -11.93
N GLN A 6 16.98 -1.15 -12.10
CA GLN A 6 17.38 0.13 -11.50
C GLN A 6 16.98 0.27 -10.04
N VAL A 7 16.08 -0.60 -9.58
CA VAL A 7 15.61 -0.60 -8.18
C VAL A 7 16.69 -1.25 -7.32
N LYS A 8 17.01 -0.61 -6.20
CA LYS A 8 17.92 -1.17 -5.21
C LYS A 8 17.17 -2.09 -4.27
N TRP A 9 17.11 -3.35 -4.64
CA TRP A 9 16.48 -4.38 -3.82
C TRP A 9 17.33 -4.63 -2.57
N ASP A 10 16.69 -4.86 -1.42
CA ASP A 10 17.44 -5.17 -0.20
C ASP A 10 17.98 -6.60 -0.22
N ALA A 11 18.60 -7.03 0.89
CA ALA A 11 19.23 -8.36 0.98
C ALA A 11 18.22 -9.51 0.81
N GLN A 12 16.94 -9.26 1.04
CA GLN A 12 15.86 -10.24 0.86
C GLN A 12 15.17 -10.10 -0.50
N GLY A 13 15.65 -9.20 -1.35
CA GLY A 13 15.03 -8.95 -2.65
C GLY A 13 13.77 -8.11 -2.59
N LEU A 14 13.65 -7.25 -1.57
CA LEU A 14 12.45 -6.44 -1.34
C LEU A 14 12.76 -4.95 -1.46
N VAL A 15 11.72 -4.18 -1.79
CA VAL A 15 11.75 -2.73 -1.77
C VAL A 15 10.54 -2.22 -0.99
N PRO A 16 10.71 -1.21 -0.10
CA PRO A 16 9.58 -0.62 0.60
C PRO A 16 8.74 0.23 -0.36
N VAL A 17 7.44 0.25 -0.12
CA VAL A 17 6.46 0.94 -0.97
C VAL A 17 5.52 1.76 -0.11
N ILE A 18 5.33 3.01 -0.50
CA ILE A 18 4.35 3.91 0.10
C ILE A 18 3.20 4.05 -0.87
N ALA A 19 1.96 3.84 -0.40
CA ALA A 19 0.76 4.09 -1.19
C ALA A 19 0.13 5.41 -0.75
N GLN A 20 0.02 6.34 -1.69
CA GLN A 20 -0.52 7.68 -1.48
C GLN A 20 -1.77 7.87 -2.32
N GLU A 21 -2.82 8.42 -1.74
CA GLU A 21 -4.05 8.70 -2.48
C GLU A 21 -3.79 9.82 -3.51
N HIS A 22 -4.06 9.50 -4.77
CA HIS A 22 -3.79 10.42 -5.90
C HIS A 22 -4.60 11.71 -5.79
N ALA A 23 -5.86 11.61 -5.39
CA ALA A 23 -6.78 12.75 -5.36
C ALA A 23 -6.48 13.74 -4.22
N THR A 24 -6.01 13.26 -3.07
CA THR A 24 -5.86 14.08 -1.85
C THR A 24 -4.42 14.28 -1.42
N GLY A 25 -3.53 13.38 -1.79
CA GLY A 25 -2.16 13.36 -1.28
C GLY A 25 -2.00 12.64 0.06
N ASP A 26 -3.08 12.08 0.60
CA ASP A 26 -3.02 11.34 1.86
C ASP A 26 -2.13 10.11 1.73
N VAL A 27 -1.25 9.89 2.69
CA VAL A 27 -0.49 8.64 2.77
C VAL A 27 -1.39 7.57 3.37
N LEU A 28 -1.62 6.48 2.64
CA LEU A 28 -2.60 5.47 3.04
C LEU A 28 -1.96 4.27 3.72
N MET A 29 -0.82 3.79 3.22
CA MET A 29 -0.18 2.61 3.80
C MET A 29 1.27 2.49 3.36
N PHE A 30 1.98 1.60 4.06
CA PHE A 30 3.35 1.20 3.76
C PHE A 30 3.37 -0.33 3.65
N ALA A 31 4.07 -0.84 2.63
CA ALA A 31 4.19 -2.28 2.42
C ALA A 31 5.50 -2.60 1.70
N TRP A 32 5.64 -3.83 1.23
CA TRP A 32 6.83 -4.32 0.56
C TRP A 32 6.46 -4.93 -0.77
N MET A 33 7.40 -4.89 -1.72
CA MET A 33 7.30 -5.60 -3.00
C MET A 33 8.60 -6.33 -3.27
N ASN A 34 8.49 -7.54 -3.80
CA ASN A 34 9.61 -8.17 -4.48
C ASN A 34 9.55 -7.78 -5.97
N ARG A 35 10.51 -8.26 -6.76
CA ARG A 35 10.58 -7.94 -8.19
C ARG A 35 9.30 -8.34 -8.93
N GLU A 36 8.77 -9.52 -8.64
CA GLU A 36 7.54 -10.02 -9.27
C GLU A 36 6.34 -9.13 -8.92
N ALA A 37 6.22 -8.72 -7.66
CA ALA A 37 5.12 -7.86 -7.21
C ALA A 37 5.15 -6.51 -7.93
N LEU A 38 6.32 -5.90 -8.03
CA LEU A 38 6.47 -4.60 -8.72
C LEU A 38 6.16 -4.73 -10.20
N GLU A 39 6.66 -5.78 -10.85
CA GLU A 39 6.38 -6.04 -12.27
C GLU A 39 4.88 -6.23 -12.51
N LYS A 40 4.21 -7.03 -11.68
CA LYS A 40 2.76 -7.26 -11.79
C LYS A 40 1.96 -5.99 -11.55
N THR A 41 2.38 -5.17 -10.60
CA THR A 41 1.74 -3.88 -10.34
C THR A 41 1.75 -3.00 -11.60
N ALA A 42 2.89 -2.93 -12.28
CA ALA A 42 3.01 -2.15 -13.52
C ALA A 42 2.15 -2.75 -14.65
N GLU A 43 2.12 -4.07 -14.78
CA GLU A 43 1.35 -4.75 -15.82
C GLU A 43 -0.15 -4.61 -15.63
N LEU A 44 -0.61 -4.78 -14.38
CA LEU A 44 -2.04 -4.83 -14.08
C LEU A 44 -2.66 -3.45 -13.84
N GLY A 45 -1.84 -2.44 -13.50
CA GLY A 45 -2.36 -1.15 -13.06
C GLY A 45 -3.06 -1.23 -11.70
N ARG A 46 -2.80 -2.28 -10.94
CA ARG A 46 -3.37 -2.53 -9.60
C ARG A 46 -2.24 -2.95 -8.67
N ALA A 47 -2.29 -2.50 -7.42
CA ALA A 47 -1.22 -2.76 -6.47
C ALA A 47 -1.15 -4.23 -6.07
N VAL A 48 0.04 -4.81 -6.23
CA VAL A 48 0.38 -6.16 -5.80
C VAL A 48 1.59 -6.01 -4.88
N TYR A 49 1.46 -6.47 -3.66
CA TYR A 49 2.52 -6.38 -2.65
C TYR A 49 3.11 -7.77 -2.37
N PHE A 50 4.19 -7.77 -1.59
CA PHE A 50 4.77 -9.02 -1.09
C PHE A 50 4.56 -9.08 0.42
N SER A 51 3.89 -10.14 0.89
CA SER A 51 3.70 -10.37 2.31
C SER A 51 4.93 -11.06 2.90
N ARG A 52 5.67 -10.36 3.76
CA ARG A 52 6.86 -10.92 4.40
C ARG A 52 6.51 -12.05 5.37
N SER A 53 5.41 -11.90 6.09
CA SER A 53 4.99 -12.90 7.08
C SER A 53 4.51 -14.19 6.43
N ARG A 54 3.86 -14.10 5.26
CA ARG A 54 3.35 -15.27 4.54
C ARG A 54 4.29 -15.72 3.43
N ASN A 55 5.32 -14.95 3.13
CA ASN A 55 6.31 -15.22 2.08
C ASN A 55 5.65 -15.48 0.73
N ARG A 56 4.71 -14.62 0.34
CA ARG A 56 3.99 -14.75 -0.94
C ARG A 56 3.49 -13.39 -1.44
N LEU A 57 3.10 -13.35 -2.72
CA LEU A 57 2.45 -12.18 -3.29
C LEU A 57 1.09 -11.95 -2.63
N TRP A 58 0.75 -10.69 -2.49
CA TRP A 58 -0.52 -10.25 -1.94
C TRP A 58 -1.15 -9.23 -2.88
N PHE A 59 -2.22 -9.64 -3.57
CA PHE A 59 -2.99 -8.78 -4.46
C PHE A 59 -3.93 -7.94 -3.59
N LYS A 60 -3.63 -6.66 -3.46
CA LYS A 60 -4.39 -5.77 -2.57
C LYS A 60 -5.86 -5.77 -2.99
N GLY A 61 -6.75 -6.12 -2.06
CA GLY A 61 -8.19 -6.16 -2.30
C GLY A 61 -8.72 -7.48 -2.84
N GLU A 62 -7.88 -8.53 -2.98
CA GLU A 62 -8.36 -9.81 -3.50
C GLU A 62 -9.44 -10.46 -2.63
N GLU A 63 -9.43 -10.21 -1.31
CA GLU A 63 -10.45 -10.72 -0.39
C GLU A 63 -11.50 -9.67 -0.04
N SER A 64 -11.05 -8.43 0.20
CA SER A 64 -11.91 -7.34 0.69
C SER A 64 -12.65 -6.61 -0.43
N GLY A 65 -12.18 -6.69 -1.67
CA GLY A 65 -12.66 -5.85 -2.77
C GLY A 65 -12.08 -4.45 -2.76
N HIS A 66 -11.27 -4.09 -1.77
CA HIS A 66 -10.66 -2.77 -1.63
C HIS A 66 -9.36 -2.70 -2.44
N VAL A 67 -9.50 -2.76 -3.75
CA VAL A 67 -8.42 -2.75 -4.73
C VAL A 67 -7.80 -1.37 -4.82
N GLN A 68 -6.50 -1.30 -5.10
CA GLN A 68 -5.81 -0.04 -5.36
C GLN A 68 -5.51 0.07 -6.86
N GLN A 69 -6.15 1.03 -7.50
CA GLN A 69 -5.87 1.38 -8.90
C GLN A 69 -4.65 2.30 -8.92
N VAL A 70 -3.62 1.93 -9.69
CA VAL A 70 -2.37 2.67 -9.75
C VAL A 70 -2.41 3.68 -10.89
N HIS A 71 -2.19 4.95 -10.59
CA HIS A 71 -2.12 6.03 -11.58
C HIS A 71 -0.68 6.35 -11.96
N GLU A 72 0.24 6.26 -10.99
CA GLU A 72 1.62 6.66 -11.19
C GLU A 72 2.52 5.90 -10.23
N MET A 73 3.71 5.56 -10.68
CA MET A 73 4.73 4.89 -9.87
C MET A 73 5.99 5.74 -9.90
N ARG A 74 6.54 6.04 -8.74
CA ARG A 74 7.77 6.84 -8.61
C ARG A 74 8.83 6.07 -7.83
N LEU A 75 10.08 6.29 -8.21
CA LEU A 75 11.23 5.76 -7.49
C LEU A 75 11.95 6.95 -6.86
N ASP A 76 12.39 6.80 -5.61
CA ASP A 76 13.03 7.92 -4.95
C ASP A 76 14.47 8.17 -5.47
N CYS A 77 15.15 9.20 -4.94
CA CYS A 77 16.41 9.69 -5.52
C CYS A 77 17.55 8.69 -5.43
N ASP A 78 17.56 7.77 -4.47
CA ASP A 78 18.57 6.72 -4.35
C ASP A 78 18.04 5.33 -4.70
N ASN A 79 16.86 5.28 -5.32
CA ASN A 79 16.28 4.10 -5.97
C ASN A 79 15.91 2.96 -5.00
N ASP A 80 15.65 3.27 -3.74
CA ASP A 80 15.38 2.25 -2.72
C ASP A 80 13.99 2.35 -2.06
N VAL A 81 13.13 3.24 -2.54
CA VAL A 81 11.73 3.34 -2.10
C VAL A 81 10.83 3.63 -3.29
N VAL A 82 9.72 2.91 -3.40
CA VAL A 82 8.72 3.14 -4.45
C VAL A 82 7.54 3.90 -3.85
N LEU A 83 7.04 4.89 -4.57
CA LEU A 83 5.81 5.59 -4.24
C LEU A 83 4.76 5.27 -5.30
N LEU A 84 3.62 4.75 -4.87
CA LEU A 84 2.46 4.55 -5.74
C LEU A 84 1.46 5.66 -5.49
N LYS A 85 0.99 6.29 -6.55
CA LYS A 85 -0.17 7.19 -6.49
C LYS A 85 -1.38 6.40 -6.95
N ILE A 86 -2.37 6.23 -6.05
CA ILE A 86 -3.44 5.28 -6.24
C ILE A 86 -4.82 5.88 -5.96
N THR A 87 -5.86 5.19 -6.43
CA THR A 87 -7.23 5.36 -5.97
C THR A 87 -7.61 4.10 -5.21
N GLN A 88 -8.05 4.29 -3.97
CA GLN A 88 -8.51 3.19 -3.12
C GLN A 88 -9.98 2.92 -3.43
N LEU A 89 -10.26 1.79 -4.05
CA LEU A 89 -11.61 1.40 -4.48
C LEU A 89 -12.32 0.59 -3.42
N GLY A 90 -13.62 0.37 -3.61
CA GLY A 90 -14.45 -0.51 -2.79
C GLY A 90 -15.25 0.17 -1.70
N HIS A 91 -14.95 1.40 -1.36
CA HIS A 91 -15.67 2.19 -0.35
C HIS A 91 -15.39 3.67 -0.58
N GLU A 92 -16.32 4.55 -0.16
CA GLU A 92 -16.15 6.00 -0.27
C GLU A 92 -16.39 6.63 1.11
N PRO A 93 -15.40 7.29 1.74
CA PRO A 93 -14.01 7.38 1.27
C PRO A 93 -13.27 6.05 1.29
N GLY A 94 -12.17 5.96 0.56
CA GLY A 94 -11.40 4.73 0.43
C GLY A 94 -10.88 4.21 1.76
N ILE A 95 -10.86 2.87 1.92
CA ILE A 95 -10.37 2.20 3.12
C ILE A 95 -9.15 1.37 2.74
N ALA A 96 -7.96 1.83 3.12
CA ALA A 96 -6.71 1.11 2.86
C ALA A 96 -6.36 0.14 3.97
N CYS A 97 -6.73 0.48 5.20
CA CYS A 97 -6.32 -0.27 6.40
C CYS A 97 -7.28 -1.43 6.70
N HIS A 98 -6.70 -2.57 7.11
CA HIS A 98 -7.50 -3.74 7.50
C HIS A 98 -8.34 -3.50 8.76
N THR A 99 -8.07 -2.41 9.51
CA THR A 99 -8.90 -2.02 10.66
C THR A 99 -10.19 -1.32 10.25
N GLY A 100 -10.41 -1.11 8.94
CA GLY A 100 -11.56 -0.39 8.43
C GLY A 100 -11.37 1.12 8.37
N ARG A 101 -10.16 1.62 8.56
CA ARG A 101 -9.82 3.04 8.49
C ARG A 101 -9.30 3.41 7.11
N HIS A 102 -9.42 4.68 6.77
CA HIS A 102 -8.94 5.25 5.50
C HIS A 102 -7.43 5.03 5.34
N SER A 103 -6.64 5.38 6.36
CA SER A 103 -5.19 5.25 6.36
C SER A 103 -4.72 4.28 7.44
N CYS A 104 -3.64 3.56 7.15
CA CYS A 104 -2.95 2.78 8.17
C CYS A 104 -2.24 3.67 9.19
N PHE A 105 -1.99 4.92 8.84
CA PHE A 105 -1.31 5.90 9.70
C PHE A 105 -2.35 6.72 10.48
N TYR A 106 -3.11 6.07 11.34
CA TYR A 106 -4.25 6.67 12.04
C TYR A 106 -3.95 7.06 13.48
N SER A 107 -2.75 6.81 13.98
CA SER A 107 -2.37 7.17 15.36
C SER A 107 -1.40 8.34 15.35
N VAL A 108 -1.65 9.32 16.23
CA VAL A 108 -0.82 10.51 16.40
C VAL A 108 -0.24 10.49 17.81
N LEU A 109 1.01 10.92 17.94
CA LEU A 109 1.66 11.05 19.25
C LEU A 109 1.11 12.30 19.94
N LYS A 110 0.41 12.09 21.05
CA LYS A 110 -0.14 13.16 21.88
C LYS A 110 0.22 12.89 23.35
N ASP A 111 0.88 13.86 23.97
CA ASP A 111 1.24 13.79 25.39
C ASP A 111 1.92 12.46 25.75
N GLY A 112 2.83 11.99 24.91
CA GLY A 112 3.59 10.76 25.13
C GLY A 112 2.84 9.47 24.84
N ALA A 113 1.66 9.53 24.22
CA ALA A 113 0.85 8.34 23.89
C ALA A 113 0.41 8.35 22.42
N TRP A 114 0.49 7.18 21.77
CA TRP A 114 -0.05 7.00 20.42
C TRP A 114 -1.57 6.91 20.49
N THR A 115 -2.23 7.90 19.89
CA THR A 115 -3.68 8.10 20.02
C THR A 115 -4.34 7.97 18.65
N PRO A 116 -5.32 7.05 18.48
CA PRO A 116 -6.06 6.96 17.23
C PRO A 116 -6.88 8.24 17.00
N VAL A 117 -6.75 8.81 15.78
CA VAL A 117 -7.43 10.06 15.41
C VAL A 117 -8.34 9.92 14.20
N GLU A 118 -8.38 8.74 13.56
CA GLU A 118 -9.26 8.50 12.43
C GLU A 118 -10.31 7.46 12.79
N PRO A 119 -11.57 7.66 12.33
CA PRO A 119 -12.64 6.73 12.66
C PRO A 119 -12.55 5.43 11.86
N VAL A 120 -13.10 4.38 12.40
CA VAL A 120 -13.36 3.14 11.66
C VAL A 120 -14.55 3.41 10.75
N LEU A 121 -14.33 3.40 9.44
CA LEU A 121 -15.36 3.71 8.44
C LEU A 121 -16.26 2.51 8.16
N LYS A 122 -15.73 1.31 8.33
CA LYS A 122 -16.46 0.06 8.12
C LYS A 122 -15.91 -1.00 9.05
N ASP A 123 -16.80 -1.75 9.70
CA ASP A 123 -16.39 -2.82 10.61
C ASP A 123 -15.53 -3.85 9.87
N PRO A 124 -14.31 -4.15 10.34
CA PRO A 124 -13.44 -5.13 9.71
C PRO A 124 -14.10 -6.51 9.54
N GLN A 125 -14.98 -6.91 10.43
CA GLN A 125 -15.69 -8.19 10.33
C GLN A 125 -16.62 -8.25 9.13
N THR A 126 -17.05 -7.10 8.60
CA THR A 126 -17.90 -7.05 7.41
C THR A 126 -17.07 -6.95 6.13
N ILE A 127 -15.77 -6.63 6.23
CA ILE A 127 -14.87 -6.55 5.09
C ILE A 127 -14.27 -7.93 4.78
N TYR A 128 -13.83 -8.64 5.81
CA TYR A 128 -13.11 -9.92 5.70
C TYR A 128 -13.98 -11.04 6.23
N ARG A 129 -14.87 -11.53 5.39
CA ARG A 129 -15.75 -12.65 5.74
C ARG A 129 -15.16 -13.99 5.36
#